data_2e4e1462591156ca19a869c2a48e0f50
#
_entry.id   2e4e1462591156ca19a869c2a48e0f50
#
_cell.length_a   1.000
_cell.length_b   1.000
_cell.length_c   1.000
_cell.angle_alpha   90.00
_cell.angle_beta   90.00
_cell.angle_gamma   90.00
#
_symmetry.space_group_name_H-M   'P 1'
#
loop_
_entity.id
_entity.type
_entity.pdbx_description
1 polymer ?
#
loop_
_entity_poly.entity_id
_entity_poly.type
_entity_poly.pdbx_seq_one_letter_code
_entity_poly.pdbx_strand_id
1 'polypeptide(L)'
;VLKSAFSWLFALEEKMNQICDALGEADESQMDAMMEELGVIQDTLTMHDFYTIDAKVEEVARALGLLELGLHHDVTDLSGGQRMKVLLAKLLLEKPDILLLDEPTNYLDAEHIAWLTRYLQEYENAFILISHDIPFLNDVVNIIYHMENQHLDRYVGNYDKFEEVYAVKKAQLEAAYRKQQQEISELKD
;
A
#
# COMPACT_ATOMS: atom_id res chain seq x y z
N VAL A 1 -8.95 -14.41 -5.92
CA VAL A 1 -7.80 -13.50 -5.89
C VAL A 1 -7.81 -12.61 -4.65
N LEU A 2 -8.86 -11.80 -4.37
CA LEU A 2 -8.82 -10.87 -3.22
C LEU A 2 -8.66 -11.59 -1.87
N LYS A 3 -9.37 -12.69 -1.64
CA LYS A 3 -9.21 -13.50 -0.42
C LYS A 3 -7.81 -14.12 -0.25
N SER A 4 -7.02 -14.22 -1.34
CA SER A 4 -5.66 -14.74 -1.22
C SER A 4 -4.71 -13.81 -0.44
N ALA A 5 -5.10 -12.55 -0.23
CA ALA A 5 -4.42 -11.64 0.70
C ALA A 5 -4.37 -12.19 2.15
N PHE A 6 -5.31 -13.06 2.49
CA PHE A 6 -5.47 -13.66 3.82
C PHE A 6 -5.18 -15.18 3.81
N SER A 7 -4.47 -15.69 2.81
CA SER A 7 -4.25 -17.14 2.64
C SER A 7 -3.68 -17.83 3.87
N TRP A 8 -2.81 -17.16 4.62
CA TRP A 8 -2.24 -17.68 5.85
C TRP A 8 -3.26 -17.86 6.98
N LEU A 9 -4.28 -16.98 7.07
CA LEU A 9 -5.38 -17.11 8.04
C LEU A 9 -6.31 -18.28 7.69
N PHE A 10 -6.61 -18.47 6.40
CA PHE A 10 -7.37 -19.62 5.93
C PHE A 10 -6.63 -20.95 6.20
N ALA A 11 -5.28 -20.95 6.05
CA ALA A 11 -4.48 -22.11 6.40
C ALA A 11 -4.51 -22.40 7.91
N LEU A 12 -4.55 -21.38 8.77
CA LEU A 12 -4.72 -21.54 10.22
C LEU A 12 -6.11 -22.09 10.58
N GLU A 13 -7.17 -21.60 9.92
CA GLU A 13 -8.53 -22.13 10.10
C GLU A 13 -8.59 -23.61 9.72
N GLU A 14 -8.01 -23.99 8.59
CA GLU A 14 -7.95 -25.38 8.16
C GLU A 14 -7.22 -26.26 9.18
N LYS A 15 -6.08 -25.76 9.70
CA LYS A 15 -5.34 -26.45 10.77
C LYS A 15 -6.18 -26.59 12.05
N MET A 16 -6.94 -25.56 12.43
CA MET A 16 -7.86 -25.59 13.56
C MET A 16 -8.90 -26.71 13.39
N ASN A 17 -9.49 -26.81 12.20
CA ASN A 17 -10.48 -27.85 11.88
C ASN A 17 -9.86 -29.25 11.95
N GLN A 18 -8.65 -29.45 11.43
CA GLN A 18 -7.91 -30.71 11.52
C GLN A 18 -7.62 -31.13 12.97
N ILE A 19 -7.25 -30.18 13.84
CA ILE A 19 -7.04 -30.44 15.26
C ILE A 19 -8.36 -30.80 15.94
N CYS A 20 -9.45 -30.10 15.63
CA CYS A 20 -10.78 -30.43 16.15
C CYS A 20 -11.24 -31.85 15.79
N ASP A 21 -11.01 -32.26 14.55
CA ASP A 21 -11.33 -33.61 14.08
C ASP A 21 -10.48 -34.67 14.79
N ALA A 22 -9.18 -34.38 14.99
CA ALA A 22 -8.25 -35.31 15.65
C ALA A 22 -8.48 -35.43 17.16
N LEU A 23 -9.05 -34.40 17.80
CA LEU A 23 -9.36 -34.44 19.25
C LEU A 23 -10.29 -35.60 19.65
N GLY A 24 -11.17 -36.02 18.74
CA GLY A 24 -12.09 -37.13 18.97
C GLY A 24 -11.41 -38.51 19.10
N GLU A 25 -10.17 -38.62 18.59
CA GLU A 25 -9.38 -39.87 18.60
C GLU A 25 -8.11 -39.77 19.48
N ALA A 26 -7.84 -38.60 20.08
CA ALA A 26 -6.64 -38.31 20.84
C ALA A 26 -6.63 -38.99 22.21
N ASP A 27 -5.45 -39.42 22.66
CA ASP A 27 -5.25 -39.86 24.05
C ASP A 27 -5.11 -38.67 25.02
N GLU A 28 -5.22 -38.94 26.33
CA GLU A 28 -5.22 -37.89 27.36
C GLU A 28 -3.93 -37.06 27.36
N SER A 29 -2.77 -37.62 26.92
CA SER A 29 -1.49 -36.93 26.87
C SER A 29 -1.36 -35.98 25.65
N GLN A 30 -2.09 -36.26 24.59
CA GLN A 30 -2.10 -35.44 23.36
C GLN A 30 -3.18 -34.35 23.46
N MET A 31 -4.24 -34.59 24.23
CA MET A 31 -5.40 -33.69 24.31
C MET A 31 -5.02 -32.32 24.85
N ASP A 32 -4.20 -32.24 25.90
CA ASP A 32 -3.76 -30.96 26.49
C ASP A 32 -2.97 -30.10 25.48
N ALA A 33 -2.04 -30.71 24.77
CA ALA A 33 -1.23 -30.00 23.76
C ALA A 33 -2.09 -29.51 22.57
N MET A 34 -3.04 -30.34 22.13
CA MET A 34 -3.97 -29.98 21.07
C MET A 34 -4.91 -28.84 21.47
N MET A 35 -5.40 -28.84 22.71
CA MET A 35 -6.25 -27.77 23.24
C MET A 35 -5.48 -26.45 23.38
N GLU A 36 -4.21 -26.48 23.79
CA GLU A 36 -3.35 -25.30 23.85
C GLU A 36 -3.12 -24.73 22.45
N GLU A 37 -2.78 -25.57 21.46
CA GLU A 37 -2.59 -25.16 20.08
C GLU A 37 -3.88 -24.57 19.48
N LEU A 38 -5.03 -25.18 19.75
CA LEU A 38 -6.34 -24.67 19.36
C LEU A 38 -6.61 -23.26 19.90
N GLY A 39 -6.29 -23.03 21.18
CA GLY A 39 -6.42 -21.72 21.81
C GLY A 39 -5.57 -20.66 21.12
N VAL A 40 -4.30 -20.97 20.84
CA VAL A 40 -3.38 -20.05 20.15
C VAL A 40 -3.88 -19.71 18.74
N ILE A 41 -4.36 -20.71 17.97
CA ILE A 41 -4.90 -20.48 16.64
C ILE A 41 -6.15 -19.61 16.71
N GLN A 42 -7.08 -19.90 17.63
CA GLN A 42 -8.32 -19.16 17.78
C GLN A 42 -8.07 -17.70 18.17
N ASP A 43 -7.14 -17.45 19.09
CA ASP A 43 -6.73 -16.11 19.48
C ASP A 43 -6.11 -15.36 18.29
N THR A 44 -5.28 -16.02 17.49
CA THR A 44 -4.67 -15.44 16.28
C THR A 44 -5.72 -15.08 15.24
N LEU A 45 -6.67 -15.97 14.95
CA LEU A 45 -7.76 -15.71 14.01
C LEU A 45 -8.64 -14.53 14.48
N THR A 46 -8.90 -14.45 15.78
CA THR A 46 -9.69 -13.36 16.37
C THR A 46 -8.93 -12.03 16.31
N MET A 47 -7.65 -12.02 16.67
CA MET A 47 -6.79 -10.83 16.64
C MET A 47 -6.68 -10.22 15.23
N HIS A 48 -6.69 -11.05 14.20
CA HIS A 48 -6.62 -10.64 12.80
C HIS A 48 -7.97 -10.49 12.11
N ASP A 49 -9.06 -10.44 12.90
CA ASP A 49 -10.43 -10.24 12.40
C ASP A 49 -10.85 -11.22 11.29
N PHE A 50 -10.42 -12.47 11.39
CA PHE A 50 -10.65 -13.50 10.36
C PHE A 50 -12.11 -13.59 9.94
N TYR A 51 -13.03 -13.53 10.90
CA TYR A 51 -14.46 -13.69 10.67
C TYR A 51 -15.12 -12.50 9.95
N THR A 52 -14.38 -11.41 9.75
CA THR A 52 -14.84 -10.22 9.01
C THR A 52 -14.17 -10.06 7.64
N ILE A 53 -13.34 -11.03 7.23
CA ILE A 53 -12.59 -10.94 5.94
C ILE A 53 -13.53 -10.71 4.75
N ASP A 54 -14.66 -11.39 4.68
CA ASP A 54 -15.61 -11.24 3.58
C ASP A 54 -16.15 -9.80 3.51
N ALA A 55 -16.46 -9.20 4.65
CA ALA A 55 -16.90 -7.81 4.72
C ALA A 55 -15.80 -6.82 4.31
N LYS A 56 -14.54 -7.05 4.74
CA LYS A 56 -13.39 -6.23 4.34
C LYS A 56 -13.12 -6.33 2.84
N VAL A 57 -13.17 -7.53 2.29
CA VAL A 57 -13.00 -7.76 0.84
C VAL A 57 -14.10 -7.04 0.05
N GLU A 58 -15.35 -7.14 0.49
CA GLU A 58 -16.48 -6.46 -0.16
C GLU A 58 -16.36 -4.93 -0.07
N GLU A 59 -15.96 -4.39 1.07
CA GLU A 59 -15.74 -2.96 1.27
C GLU A 59 -14.70 -2.40 0.30
N VAL A 60 -13.50 -3.01 0.24
CA VAL A 60 -12.44 -2.57 -0.67
C VAL A 60 -12.83 -2.77 -2.13
N ALA A 61 -13.47 -3.88 -2.46
CA ALA A 61 -13.95 -4.14 -3.81
C ALA A 61 -15.00 -3.10 -4.26
N ARG A 62 -15.91 -2.72 -3.37
CA ARG A 62 -16.90 -1.65 -3.62
C ARG A 62 -16.21 -0.31 -3.83
N ALA A 63 -15.29 0.04 -2.94
CA ALA A 63 -14.57 1.31 -2.97
C ALA A 63 -13.71 1.51 -4.23
N LEU A 64 -13.30 0.44 -4.90
CA LEU A 64 -12.54 0.48 -6.15
C LEU A 64 -13.39 0.13 -7.40
N GLY A 65 -14.72 0.05 -7.25
CA GLY A 65 -15.65 -0.24 -8.35
C GLY A 65 -15.54 -1.66 -8.91
N LEU A 66 -15.08 -2.62 -8.10
CA LEU A 66 -14.92 -4.02 -8.53
C LEU A 66 -16.19 -4.86 -8.37
N LEU A 67 -17.16 -4.43 -7.57
CA LEU A 67 -18.41 -5.17 -7.35
C LEU A 67 -19.25 -5.27 -8.64
N GLU A 68 -19.23 -4.25 -9.47
CA GLU A 68 -19.93 -4.22 -10.76
C GLU A 68 -19.42 -5.28 -11.74
N LEU A 69 -18.16 -5.68 -11.58
CA LEU A 69 -17.54 -6.73 -12.40
C LEU A 69 -17.98 -8.14 -11.97
N GLY A 70 -18.54 -8.28 -10.77
CA GLY A 70 -18.85 -9.56 -10.13
C GLY A 70 -17.62 -10.23 -9.52
N LEU A 71 -17.67 -10.52 -8.22
CA LEU A 71 -16.56 -11.13 -7.47
C LEU A 71 -16.20 -12.55 -7.91
N HIS A 72 -17.01 -13.17 -8.76
CA HIS A 72 -16.83 -14.54 -9.27
C HIS A 72 -16.24 -14.57 -10.70
N HIS A 73 -15.95 -13.42 -11.32
CA HIS A 73 -15.32 -13.37 -12.64
C HIS A 73 -13.89 -13.90 -12.60
N ASP A 74 -13.47 -14.58 -13.65
CA ASP A 74 -12.07 -14.95 -13.80
C ASP A 74 -11.23 -13.70 -14.10
N VAL A 75 -10.12 -13.55 -13.38
CA VAL A 75 -9.21 -12.40 -13.52
C VAL A 75 -8.58 -12.35 -14.92
N THR A 76 -8.52 -13.49 -15.62
CA THR A 76 -8.00 -13.57 -16.99
C THR A 76 -8.88 -12.83 -18.01
N ASP A 77 -10.18 -12.72 -17.74
CA ASP A 77 -11.15 -12.05 -18.62
C ASP A 77 -11.24 -10.54 -18.41
N LEU A 78 -10.54 -10.01 -17.39
CA LEU A 78 -10.56 -8.60 -17.06
C LEU A 78 -9.66 -7.78 -18.00
N SER A 79 -10.05 -6.53 -18.27
CA SER A 79 -9.19 -5.55 -18.94
C SER A 79 -7.93 -5.25 -18.13
N GLY A 80 -6.90 -4.67 -18.75
CA GLY A 80 -5.66 -4.29 -18.05
C GLY A 80 -5.91 -3.36 -16.86
N GLY A 81 -6.75 -2.34 -17.02
CA GLY A 81 -7.12 -1.42 -15.95
C GLY A 81 -7.90 -2.09 -14.82
N GLN A 82 -8.82 -3.00 -15.15
CA GLN A 82 -9.56 -3.79 -14.16
C GLN A 82 -8.64 -4.71 -13.35
N ARG A 83 -7.67 -5.36 -14.01
CA ARG A 83 -6.65 -6.18 -13.33
C ARG A 83 -5.81 -5.33 -12.38
N MET A 84 -5.42 -4.12 -12.77
CA MET A 84 -4.68 -3.21 -11.91
C MET A 84 -5.48 -2.83 -10.66
N LYS A 85 -6.78 -2.56 -10.79
CA LYS A 85 -7.67 -2.32 -9.64
C LYS A 85 -7.76 -3.54 -8.70
N VAL A 86 -7.84 -4.76 -9.25
CA VAL A 86 -7.85 -6.00 -8.46
C VAL A 86 -6.54 -6.20 -7.71
N LEU A 87 -5.40 -5.94 -8.37
CA LEU A 87 -4.08 -6.02 -7.73
C LEU A 87 -3.91 -4.97 -6.62
N LEU A 88 -4.36 -3.74 -6.87
CA LEU A 88 -4.37 -2.69 -5.86
C LEU A 88 -5.24 -3.09 -4.67
N ALA A 89 -6.47 -3.56 -4.90
CA ALA A 89 -7.36 -4.02 -3.84
C ALA A 89 -6.72 -5.12 -2.98
N LYS A 90 -6.09 -6.12 -3.62
CA LYS A 90 -5.39 -7.20 -2.93
C LYS A 90 -4.27 -6.66 -2.06
N LEU A 91 -3.42 -5.77 -2.62
CA LEU A 91 -2.29 -5.18 -1.92
C LEU A 91 -2.73 -4.36 -0.69
N LEU A 92 -3.82 -3.59 -0.81
CA LEU A 92 -4.39 -2.83 0.30
C LEU A 92 -4.96 -3.75 1.40
N LEU A 93 -5.55 -4.89 1.02
CA LEU A 93 -6.04 -5.90 1.97
C LEU A 93 -4.91 -6.63 2.70
N GLU A 94 -3.76 -6.83 2.05
CA GLU A 94 -2.58 -7.46 2.65
C GLU A 94 -1.95 -6.59 3.76
N LYS A 95 -2.13 -5.28 3.71
CA LYS A 95 -1.58 -4.30 4.67
C LYS A 95 -0.10 -4.53 4.98
N PRO A 96 0.80 -4.54 3.97
CA PRO A 96 2.22 -4.80 4.19
C PRO A 96 2.86 -3.72 5.08
N ASP A 97 3.99 -4.05 5.72
CA ASP A 97 4.77 -3.10 6.53
C ASP A 97 5.29 -1.92 5.69
N ILE A 98 5.60 -2.16 4.43
CA ILE A 98 5.97 -1.14 3.45
C ILE A 98 5.16 -1.35 2.18
N LEU A 99 4.32 -0.38 1.86
CA LEU A 99 3.47 -0.38 0.67
C LEU A 99 4.17 0.40 -0.46
N LEU A 100 4.36 -0.24 -1.61
CA LEU A 100 4.97 0.40 -2.78
C LEU A 100 3.90 0.62 -3.85
N LEU A 101 3.65 1.88 -4.20
CA LEU A 101 2.64 2.30 -5.17
C LEU A 101 3.29 3.10 -6.30
N ASP A 102 3.14 2.61 -7.53
CA ASP A 102 3.57 3.29 -8.75
C ASP A 102 2.34 3.68 -9.57
N GLU A 103 2.08 4.99 -9.66
CA GLU A 103 0.95 5.59 -10.38
C GLU A 103 -0.41 4.94 -10.05
N PRO A 104 -0.80 4.80 -8.77
CA PRO A 104 -1.99 4.02 -8.40
C PRO A 104 -3.31 4.66 -8.84
N THR A 105 -3.30 5.97 -9.20
CA THR A 105 -4.49 6.71 -9.62
C THR A 105 -4.84 6.55 -11.10
N ASN A 106 -3.96 6.00 -11.93
CA ASN A 106 -4.10 5.97 -13.39
C ASN A 106 -5.39 5.32 -13.91
N TYR A 107 -5.98 4.38 -13.17
CA TYR A 107 -7.19 3.65 -13.59
C TYR A 107 -8.37 3.90 -12.66
N LEU A 108 -8.26 4.91 -11.81
CA LEU A 108 -9.28 5.29 -10.83
C LEU A 108 -10.02 6.55 -11.30
N ASP A 109 -11.30 6.61 -11.05
CA ASP A 109 -12.08 7.86 -11.15
C ASP A 109 -11.96 8.68 -9.87
N ALA A 110 -12.56 9.86 -9.87
CA ALA A 110 -12.45 10.82 -8.77
C ALA A 110 -12.97 10.27 -7.42
N GLU A 111 -14.01 9.44 -7.45
CA GLU A 111 -14.58 8.83 -6.23
C GLU A 111 -13.61 7.80 -5.63
N HIS A 112 -13.05 6.94 -6.49
CA HIS A 112 -12.07 5.93 -6.08
C HIS A 112 -10.76 6.57 -5.59
N ILE A 113 -10.30 7.65 -6.25
CA ILE A 113 -9.13 8.43 -5.79
C ILE A 113 -9.39 9.03 -4.41
N ALA A 114 -10.57 9.63 -4.18
CA ALA A 114 -10.92 10.20 -2.88
C ALA A 114 -10.97 9.14 -1.77
N TRP A 115 -11.42 7.93 -2.08
CA TRP A 115 -11.36 6.81 -1.14
C TRP A 115 -9.93 6.37 -0.86
N LEU A 116 -9.09 6.19 -1.89
CA LEU A 116 -7.69 5.80 -1.75
C LEU A 116 -6.90 6.83 -0.95
N THR A 117 -7.18 8.12 -1.18
CA THR A 117 -6.60 9.23 -0.40
C THR A 117 -6.86 9.05 1.09
N ARG A 118 -8.12 8.84 1.49
CA ARG A 118 -8.47 8.61 2.90
C ARG A 118 -7.83 7.35 3.45
N TYR A 119 -7.81 6.26 2.68
CA TYR A 119 -7.17 5.02 3.07
C TYR A 119 -5.69 5.21 3.38
N LEU A 120 -4.94 5.94 2.53
CA LEU A 120 -3.51 6.20 2.73
C LEU A 120 -3.24 7.19 3.87
N GLN A 121 -4.13 8.17 4.11
CA GLN A 121 -4.03 9.07 5.27
C GLN A 121 -4.16 8.33 6.61
N GLU A 122 -4.94 7.25 6.64
CA GLU A 122 -5.17 6.39 7.80
C GLU A 122 -4.24 5.17 7.84
N TYR A 123 -3.36 5.02 6.84
CA TYR A 123 -2.47 3.86 6.76
C TYR A 123 -1.43 3.89 7.86
N GLU A 124 -1.44 2.88 8.73
CA GLU A 124 -0.61 2.82 9.94
C GLU A 124 0.87 2.55 9.65
N ASN A 125 1.16 1.88 8.52
CA ASN A 125 2.51 1.50 8.13
C ASN A 125 3.10 2.51 7.14
N ALA A 126 4.35 2.29 6.71
CA ALA A 126 5.00 3.14 5.73
C ALA A 126 4.52 2.84 4.30
N PHE A 127 4.47 3.87 3.46
CA PHE A 127 4.31 3.68 2.02
C PHE A 127 5.27 4.56 1.22
N ILE A 128 5.62 4.09 0.03
CA ILE A 128 6.36 4.85 -0.98
C ILE A 128 5.45 4.97 -2.19
N LEU A 129 5.26 6.21 -2.64
CA LEU A 129 4.34 6.56 -3.72
C LEU A 129 5.08 7.27 -4.84
N ILE A 130 4.90 6.81 -6.07
CA ILE A 130 5.28 7.50 -7.29
C ILE A 130 3.97 7.94 -7.96
N SER A 131 3.81 9.24 -8.22
CA SER A 131 2.64 9.78 -8.90
C SER A 131 2.93 11.13 -9.55
N HIS A 132 2.22 11.43 -10.62
CA HIS A 132 2.16 12.75 -11.24
C HIS A 132 0.87 13.51 -10.90
N ASP A 133 -0.01 12.91 -10.11
CA ASP A 133 -1.23 13.53 -9.60
C ASP A 133 -0.90 14.42 -8.39
N ILE A 134 -0.67 15.71 -8.66
CA ILE A 134 -0.23 16.68 -7.63
C ILE A 134 -1.25 16.83 -6.49
N PRO A 135 -2.56 17.00 -6.73
CA PRO A 135 -3.55 17.03 -5.67
C PRO A 135 -3.48 15.79 -4.77
N PHE A 136 -3.40 14.61 -5.34
CA PHE A 136 -3.28 13.36 -4.60
C PHE A 136 -2.00 13.32 -3.76
N LEU A 137 -0.85 13.71 -4.32
CA LEU A 137 0.42 13.80 -3.58
C LEU A 137 0.31 14.74 -2.39
N ASN A 138 -0.25 15.94 -2.58
CA ASN A 138 -0.39 16.94 -1.52
C ASN A 138 -1.22 16.44 -0.34
N ASP A 139 -2.21 15.60 -0.59
CA ASP A 139 -3.12 15.09 0.43
C ASP A 139 -2.55 13.91 1.23
N VAL A 140 -1.62 13.13 0.64
CA VAL A 140 -1.21 11.86 1.25
C VAL A 140 0.25 11.81 1.69
N VAL A 141 1.16 12.66 1.13
CA VAL A 141 2.59 12.56 1.44
C VAL A 141 3.05 13.65 2.42
N ASN A 142 4.06 13.30 3.22
CA ASN A 142 4.70 14.22 4.17
C ASN A 142 6.22 14.33 3.96
N ILE A 143 6.76 13.57 3.01
CA ILE A 143 8.17 13.59 2.60
C ILE A 143 8.21 13.39 1.09
N ILE A 144 9.02 14.21 0.41
CA ILE A 144 9.33 14.07 -1.02
C ILE A 144 10.79 13.68 -1.18
N TYR A 145 11.05 12.69 -1.99
CA TYR A 145 12.37 12.37 -2.49
C TYR A 145 12.45 12.80 -3.94
N HIS A 146 13.27 13.82 -4.22
CA HIS A 146 13.51 14.34 -5.57
C HIS A 146 14.79 13.75 -6.14
N MET A 147 14.69 13.11 -7.30
CA MET A 147 15.83 12.52 -8.01
C MET A 147 16.23 13.41 -9.17
N GLU A 148 17.43 13.98 -9.11
CA GLU A 148 17.99 14.81 -10.16
C GLU A 148 19.52 14.60 -10.24
N ASN A 149 20.08 14.56 -11.46
CA ASN A 149 21.53 14.43 -11.69
C ASN A 149 22.21 13.30 -10.90
N GLN A 150 21.55 12.13 -10.79
CA GLN A 150 22.02 10.95 -10.04
C GLN A 150 22.10 11.16 -8.52
N HIS A 151 21.48 12.22 -7.99
CA HIS A 151 21.33 12.48 -6.57
C HIS A 151 19.88 12.33 -6.14
N LEU A 152 19.69 11.92 -4.91
CA LEU A 152 18.40 11.78 -4.27
C LEU A 152 18.34 12.73 -3.08
N ASP A 153 17.58 13.80 -3.21
CA ASP A 153 17.41 14.82 -2.18
C ASP A 153 16.08 14.61 -1.42
N ARG A 154 16.13 14.68 -0.10
CA ARG A 154 14.96 14.54 0.77
C ARG A 154 14.41 15.89 1.19
N TYR A 155 13.11 16.11 0.99
CA TYR A 155 12.38 17.29 1.41
C TYR A 155 11.25 16.90 2.37
N VAL A 156 11.12 17.61 3.49
CA VAL A 156 10.03 17.40 4.46
C VAL A 156 8.86 18.32 4.10
N GLY A 157 7.69 17.73 3.96
CA GLY A 157 6.46 18.39 3.57
C GLY A 157 5.77 17.69 2.40
N ASN A 158 4.67 18.28 1.94
CA ASN A 158 3.96 17.86 0.75
C ASN A 158 4.61 18.40 -0.53
N TYR A 159 3.98 18.18 -1.68
CA TYR A 159 4.53 18.59 -2.96
C TYR A 159 4.65 20.11 -3.10
N ASP A 160 3.66 20.88 -2.66
CA ASP A 160 3.70 22.35 -2.73
C ASP A 160 4.88 22.89 -1.92
N LYS A 161 5.12 22.33 -0.73
CA LYS A 161 6.27 22.72 0.09
C LYS A 161 7.60 22.37 -0.54
N PHE A 162 7.67 21.23 -1.19
CA PHE A 162 8.84 20.84 -1.97
C PHE A 162 9.12 21.85 -3.08
N GLU A 163 8.10 22.25 -3.87
CA GLU A 163 8.27 23.21 -4.96
C GLU A 163 8.81 24.56 -4.48
N GLU A 164 8.28 25.08 -3.37
CA GLU A 164 8.78 26.33 -2.77
C GLU A 164 10.27 26.23 -2.44
N VAL A 165 10.68 25.19 -1.72
CA VAL A 165 12.07 25.02 -1.27
C VAL A 165 12.99 24.75 -2.45
N TYR A 166 12.55 23.93 -3.41
CA TYR A 166 13.32 23.59 -4.59
C TYR A 166 13.54 24.82 -5.51
N ALA A 167 12.52 25.65 -5.70
CA ALA A 167 12.65 26.90 -6.48
C ALA A 167 13.72 27.84 -5.90
N VAL A 168 13.76 28.00 -4.57
CA VAL A 168 14.78 28.79 -3.89
C VAL A 168 16.18 28.21 -4.10
N LYS A 169 16.34 26.88 -3.90
CA LYS A 169 17.60 26.17 -4.09
C LYS A 169 18.11 26.32 -5.53
N LYS A 170 17.21 26.16 -6.49
CA LYS A 170 17.54 26.30 -7.94
C LYS A 170 18.00 27.72 -8.28
N ALA A 171 17.28 28.74 -7.80
CA ALA A 171 17.67 30.15 -8.03
C ALA A 171 19.04 30.46 -7.45
N GLN A 172 19.37 29.95 -6.25
CA GLN A 172 20.67 30.10 -5.61
C GLN A 172 21.79 29.42 -6.43
N LEU A 173 21.57 28.21 -6.94
CA LEU A 173 22.52 27.49 -7.79
C LEU A 173 22.76 28.22 -9.09
N GLU A 174 21.72 28.74 -9.74
CA GLU A 174 21.85 29.53 -10.97
C GLU A 174 22.63 30.83 -10.75
N ALA A 175 22.37 31.53 -9.65
CA ALA A 175 23.11 32.74 -9.28
C ALA A 175 24.59 32.44 -9.01
N ALA A 176 24.87 31.37 -8.26
CA ALA A 176 26.26 30.93 -8.02
C ALA A 176 27.00 30.56 -9.32
N TYR A 177 26.32 29.83 -10.22
CA TYR A 177 26.88 29.47 -11.52
C TYR A 177 27.19 30.70 -12.38
N ARG A 178 26.27 31.68 -12.46
CA ARG A 178 26.49 32.93 -13.19
C ARG A 178 27.70 33.70 -12.64
N LYS A 179 27.81 33.80 -11.32
CA LYS A 179 28.96 34.46 -10.66
C LYS A 179 30.27 33.74 -10.99
N GLN A 180 30.29 32.41 -10.91
CA GLN A 180 31.49 31.63 -11.28
C GLN A 180 31.88 31.82 -12.75
N GLN A 181 30.92 31.89 -13.68
CA GLN A 181 31.19 32.14 -15.10
C GLN A 181 31.78 33.55 -15.34
N GLN A 182 31.32 34.55 -14.60
CA GLN A 182 31.89 35.92 -14.65
C GLN A 182 33.33 35.92 -14.15
N GLU A 183 33.61 35.31 -12.99
CA GLU A 183 34.97 35.20 -12.45
C GLU A 183 35.93 34.47 -13.41
N ILE A 184 35.46 33.40 -14.06
CA ILE A 184 36.25 32.67 -15.08
C ILE A 184 36.54 33.56 -16.31
N SER A 185 35.58 34.38 -16.73
CA SER A 185 35.76 35.29 -17.86
C SER A 185 36.79 36.37 -17.54
N GLU A 186 36.69 36.97 -16.34
CA GLU A 186 37.65 38.01 -15.88
C GLU A 186 39.08 37.47 -15.70
N LEU A 187 39.27 36.18 -15.45
CA LEU A 187 40.58 35.54 -15.30
C LEU A 187 41.20 35.15 -16.66
N LYS A 188 40.42 35.17 -17.75
CA LYS A 188 40.89 34.83 -19.11
C LYS A 188 41.28 36.03 -19.92
N ASP A 189 40.90 37.22 -19.52
CA ASP A 189 41.33 38.52 -20.08
C ASP A 189 42.61 39.01 -19.38
#